data_f020c5e3c79166675ff0c3b5b33dd700
#
_entry.id   f020c5e3c79166675ff0c3b5b33dd700
#
_cell.length_a   1.000
_cell.length_b   1.000
_cell.length_c   1.000
_cell.angle_alpha   90.00
_cell.angle_beta   90.00
_cell.angle_gamma   90.00
#
_symmetry.space_group_name_H-M   'P 1'
#
loop_
_entity.id
_entity.type
_entity.pdbx_description
1 polymer ?
#
loop_
_entity_poly.entity_id
_entity_poly.type
_entity_poly.pdbx_seq_one_letter_code
_entity_poly.pdbx_strand_id
1 'polypeptide(L)'
;MKMVKLLWVLATLLLPQLAQANPIRIKDLVEFDGVRSNDLVGYGLVVGLNGTGDGLRNSPFTEDILGNILERLGVNVTGEQFRPNNVAAVLVTGALPPFARTGSSLDVTVSAIGDASSLLGGTLIMTPLKAADGDIYAVAQGTIIAGGASAAGDGAAVIQGVPTAGVIPSGATIEREVAFDFSGLSTVRLALRTPDFTTAERIERAINAAFSRHVAVMLDAGTVELDIHATQMRSPAHALGRVENIMVEPERRARVVVDQRSGTIVMGEDVRISRVAVSQGNLTLRIQEAPLVSQPNPFAEGETVVVPRTDVDIIEEPGIGLAEVNGGTSLSEVVAGLNALGVAPRDMIDILKSIKASGALHAEFIVR
;
A
#
# COMPACT_ATOMS: atom_id res chain seq x y z
N MET A 1 58.45 -7.63 16.04
CA MET A 1 57.42 -6.60 16.33
C MET A 1 56.62 -6.11 15.11
N LYS A 2 57.09 -6.13 13.88
CA LYS A 2 56.35 -5.67 12.68
C LYS A 2 55.32 -6.74 12.17
N MET A 3 55.58 -8.03 12.31
CA MET A 3 54.66 -9.11 11.89
C MET A 3 53.41 -9.23 12.78
N VAL A 4 53.52 -8.97 14.10
CA VAL A 4 52.38 -9.06 15.03
C VAL A 4 51.39 -7.93 14.78
N LYS A 5 51.85 -6.72 14.40
CA LYS A 5 50.97 -5.60 14.03
C LYS A 5 50.23 -5.83 12.71
N LEU A 6 50.80 -6.57 11.77
CA LEU A 6 50.14 -6.90 10.50
C LEU A 6 49.02 -7.94 10.69
N LEU A 7 49.15 -8.90 11.64
CA LEU A 7 48.15 -9.86 11.98
C LEU A 7 46.93 -9.21 12.68
N TRP A 8 47.14 -8.18 13.49
CA TRP A 8 46.04 -7.46 14.14
C TRP A 8 45.22 -6.61 13.16
N VAL A 9 45.85 -6.04 12.13
CA VAL A 9 45.14 -5.27 11.08
C VAL A 9 44.35 -6.21 10.15
N LEU A 10 44.83 -7.45 9.92
CA LEU A 10 44.09 -8.41 9.11
C LEU A 10 42.90 -9.03 9.86
N ALA A 11 42.96 -9.15 11.18
CA ALA A 11 41.88 -9.66 12.03
C ALA A 11 40.70 -8.68 12.15
N THR A 12 40.93 -7.37 12.01
CA THR A 12 39.87 -6.36 12.06
C THR A 12 39.08 -6.23 10.73
N LEU A 13 39.59 -6.79 9.63
CA LEU A 13 38.90 -6.79 8.31
C LEU A 13 37.93 -7.96 8.12
N LEU A 14 37.89 -8.91 9.07
CA LEU A 14 37.02 -10.11 9.01
C LEU A 14 35.83 -10.05 9.96
N LEU A 15 35.39 -8.82 10.36
CA LEU A 15 34.10 -8.71 11.01
C LEU A 15 33.00 -9.03 9.96
N PRO A 16 32.17 -10.05 10.19
CA PRO A 16 31.03 -10.28 9.34
C PRO A 16 30.19 -9.00 9.30
N GLN A 17 29.94 -8.46 8.12
CA GLN A 17 28.93 -7.45 7.95
C GLN A 17 27.60 -8.13 8.32
N LEU A 18 27.18 -7.93 9.56
CA LEU A 18 25.83 -8.21 9.98
C LEU A 18 24.92 -7.50 8.97
N ALA A 19 24.18 -8.29 8.21
CA ALA A 19 23.15 -7.76 7.31
C ALA A 19 22.24 -6.87 8.16
N GLN A 20 22.41 -5.55 8.02
CA GLN A 20 21.58 -4.60 8.72
C GLN A 20 20.24 -4.61 8.02
N ALA A 21 19.26 -5.27 8.60
CA ALA A 21 17.88 -5.07 8.21
C ALA A 21 17.58 -3.56 8.30
N ASN A 22 16.94 -3.01 7.28
CA ASN A 22 16.62 -1.59 7.21
C ASN A 22 15.54 -1.25 8.25
N PRO A 23 15.88 -0.54 9.34
CA PRO A 23 14.90 -0.13 10.33
C PRO A 23 13.91 0.86 9.70
N ILE A 24 12.63 0.72 10.04
CA ILE A 24 11.52 1.53 9.56
C ILE A 24 10.95 2.30 10.75
N ARG A 25 10.46 3.53 10.52
CA ARG A 25 9.85 4.32 11.59
C ARG A 25 8.50 3.72 12.00
N ILE A 26 8.18 3.81 13.28
CA ILE A 26 6.90 3.30 13.81
C ILE A 26 5.72 3.89 13.04
N LYS A 27 5.71 5.18 12.71
CA LYS A 27 4.63 5.83 11.94
C LYS A 27 4.33 5.19 10.58
N ASP A 28 5.32 4.51 9.99
CA ASP A 28 5.16 3.83 8.69
C ASP A 28 4.57 2.42 8.87
N LEU A 29 4.57 1.89 10.11
CA LEU A 29 4.10 0.55 10.48
C LEU A 29 2.73 0.53 11.16
N VAL A 30 2.34 1.63 11.82
CA VAL A 30 1.12 1.69 12.65
C VAL A 30 0.21 2.84 12.23
N GLU A 31 -1.03 2.74 12.66
CA GLU A 31 -2.01 3.81 12.69
C GLU A 31 -2.40 4.08 14.15
N PHE A 32 -2.65 5.35 14.49
CA PHE A 32 -3.10 5.68 15.83
C PHE A 32 -4.61 5.56 15.91
N ASP A 33 -5.11 4.84 16.90
CA ASP A 33 -6.55 4.71 17.13
C ASP A 33 -7.19 6.08 17.36
N GLY A 34 -8.34 6.30 16.71
CA GLY A 34 -9.03 7.59 16.69
C GLY A 34 -8.50 8.61 15.67
N VAL A 35 -7.34 8.35 15.03
CA VAL A 35 -6.77 9.21 13.99
C VAL A 35 -7.07 8.62 12.62
N ARG A 36 -8.22 8.98 12.05
CA ARG A 36 -8.62 8.51 10.72
C ARG A 36 -9.18 9.65 9.88
N SER A 37 -9.05 9.54 8.58
CA SER A 37 -9.82 10.37 7.67
C SER A 37 -11.30 9.98 7.70
N ASN A 38 -12.18 10.96 7.50
CA ASN A 38 -13.62 10.74 7.37
C ASN A 38 -14.03 11.04 5.92
N ASP A 39 -14.72 10.09 5.30
CA ASP A 39 -15.22 10.28 3.96
C ASP A 39 -16.41 11.23 3.97
N LEU A 40 -16.35 12.22 3.08
CA LEU A 40 -17.40 13.19 2.85
C LEU A 40 -18.07 12.94 1.51
N VAL A 41 -19.37 13.10 1.46
CA VAL A 41 -20.16 13.00 0.24
C VAL A 41 -21.11 14.18 0.13
N GLY A 42 -21.24 14.69 -1.08
CA GLY A 42 -22.19 15.74 -1.41
C GLY A 42 -22.82 15.49 -2.76
N TYR A 43 -23.98 16.09 -2.93
CA TYR A 43 -24.71 16.07 -4.18
C TYR A 43 -24.79 17.49 -4.73
N GLY A 44 -24.29 17.71 -5.94
CA GLY A 44 -24.10 19.03 -6.50
C GLY A 44 -24.47 19.15 -7.97
N LEU A 45 -24.29 20.36 -8.47
CA LEU A 45 -24.52 20.69 -9.86
C LEU A 45 -23.27 21.29 -10.49
N VAL A 46 -22.91 20.79 -11.67
CA VAL A 46 -21.86 21.36 -12.52
C VAL A 46 -22.52 22.18 -13.61
N VAL A 47 -22.00 23.37 -13.84
CA VAL A 47 -22.51 24.32 -14.85
C VAL A 47 -21.40 24.69 -15.83
N GLY A 48 -21.77 25.27 -16.98
CA GLY A 48 -20.82 25.75 -17.95
C GLY A 48 -20.28 24.67 -18.88
N LEU A 49 -20.94 23.52 -18.97
CA LEU A 49 -20.59 22.45 -19.91
C LEU A 49 -20.97 22.86 -21.36
N ASN A 50 -20.11 22.51 -22.31
CA ASN A 50 -20.33 22.87 -23.73
C ASN A 50 -21.18 21.81 -24.46
N GLY A 51 -22.45 21.69 -24.07
CA GLY A 51 -23.38 20.74 -24.68
C GLY A 51 -23.18 19.27 -24.24
N THR A 52 -22.31 19.03 -23.27
CA THR A 52 -21.96 17.68 -22.77
C THR A 52 -22.66 17.33 -21.45
N GLY A 53 -23.54 18.20 -20.97
CA GLY A 53 -24.31 18.00 -19.75
C GLY A 53 -25.45 17.01 -19.86
N ASP A 54 -26.27 16.93 -18.81
CA ASP A 54 -27.39 15.99 -18.72
C ASP A 54 -28.52 16.34 -19.69
N GLY A 55 -29.11 15.29 -20.27
CA GLY A 55 -30.37 15.37 -20.98
C GLY A 55 -31.54 15.30 -20.01
N LEU A 56 -32.33 16.37 -19.86
CA LEU A 56 -33.39 16.47 -18.86
C LEU A 56 -34.46 15.36 -18.97
N ARG A 57 -34.65 14.78 -20.15
CA ARG A 57 -35.60 13.67 -20.31
C ARG A 57 -35.17 12.41 -19.54
N ASN A 58 -33.85 12.23 -19.37
CA ASN A 58 -33.26 11.06 -18.71
C ASN A 58 -32.84 11.36 -17.26
N SER A 59 -32.75 12.64 -16.89
CA SER A 59 -32.25 13.07 -15.58
C SER A 59 -33.17 14.13 -14.95
N PRO A 60 -34.41 13.76 -14.57
CA PRO A 60 -35.39 14.71 -13.99
C PRO A 60 -34.89 15.33 -12.68
N PHE A 61 -34.05 14.63 -11.91
CA PHE A 61 -33.44 15.15 -10.69
C PHE A 61 -32.48 16.33 -10.95
N THR A 62 -31.90 16.46 -12.13
CA THR A 62 -31.06 17.61 -12.51
C THR A 62 -31.90 18.88 -12.63
N GLU A 63 -33.13 18.77 -13.16
CA GLU A 63 -34.10 19.87 -13.25
C GLU A 63 -34.52 20.33 -11.84
N ASP A 64 -34.86 19.39 -10.96
CA ASP A 64 -35.27 19.69 -9.58
C ASP A 64 -34.18 20.43 -8.80
N ILE A 65 -32.92 19.99 -8.94
CA ILE A 65 -31.79 20.63 -8.25
C ILE A 65 -31.57 22.04 -8.78
N LEU A 66 -31.57 22.19 -10.11
CA LEU A 66 -31.39 23.50 -10.74
C LEU A 66 -32.47 24.45 -10.30
N GLY A 67 -33.74 24.01 -10.29
CA GLY A 67 -34.88 24.77 -9.79
C GLY A 67 -34.69 25.24 -8.35
N ASN A 68 -34.39 24.31 -7.46
CA ASN A 68 -34.14 24.61 -6.04
C ASN A 68 -32.97 25.59 -5.82
N ILE A 69 -31.93 25.54 -6.61
CA ILE A 69 -30.79 26.46 -6.52
C ILE A 69 -31.21 27.85 -7.01
N LEU A 70 -31.89 27.94 -8.15
CA LEU A 70 -32.36 29.22 -8.70
C LEU A 70 -33.35 29.93 -7.78
N GLU A 71 -34.27 29.16 -7.18
CA GLU A 71 -35.21 29.68 -6.17
C GLU A 71 -34.48 30.24 -4.95
N ARG A 72 -33.48 29.57 -4.43
CA ARG A 72 -32.62 30.05 -3.33
C ARG A 72 -31.85 31.32 -3.70
N LEU A 73 -31.51 31.50 -4.97
CA LEU A 73 -30.88 32.72 -5.49
C LEU A 73 -31.90 33.82 -5.80
N GLY A 74 -33.18 33.59 -5.55
CA GLY A 74 -34.25 34.57 -5.74
C GLY A 74 -34.82 34.60 -7.15
N VAL A 75 -34.51 33.63 -7.99
CA VAL A 75 -35.06 33.51 -9.34
C VAL A 75 -36.28 32.60 -9.30
N ASN A 76 -37.47 33.15 -9.66
CA ASN A 76 -38.69 32.35 -9.75
C ASN A 76 -38.68 31.54 -11.05
N VAL A 77 -38.69 30.22 -10.96
CA VAL A 77 -38.60 29.27 -12.07
C VAL A 77 -39.88 28.42 -12.21
N THR A 78 -40.97 28.79 -11.50
CA THR A 78 -42.19 28.01 -11.50
C THR A 78 -42.87 28.02 -12.85
N GLY A 79 -42.92 26.84 -13.50
CA GLY A 79 -43.57 26.67 -14.83
C GLY A 79 -42.67 26.90 -16.03
N GLU A 80 -41.41 27.22 -15.87
CA GLU A 80 -40.42 27.31 -16.94
C GLU A 80 -39.85 25.93 -17.28
N GLN A 81 -39.83 25.59 -18.56
CA GLN A 81 -39.14 24.38 -19.04
C GLN A 81 -37.68 24.71 -19.34
N PHE A 82 -36.80 24.27 -18.54
CA PHE A 82 -35.36 24.36 -18.80
C PHE A 82 -34.93 23.25 -19.79
N ARG A 83 -34.04 23.57 -20.70
CA ARG A 83 -33.36 22.58 -21.55
C ARG A 83 -31.85 22.82 -21.58
N PRO A 84 -31.19 22.84 -20.45
CA PRO A 84 -29.76 23.06 -20.41
C PRO A 84 -29.02 21.74 -20.71
N ASN A 85 -28.37 21.64 -21.86
CA ASN A 85 -27.35 20.62 -22.13
C ASN A 85 -25.97 21.05 -21.56
N ASN A 86 -25.93 22.11 -20.79
CA ASN A 86 -24.72 22.70 -20.19
C ASN A 86 -24.64 22.54 -18.68
N VAL A 87 -25.48 21.68 -18.11
CA VAL A 87 -25.57 21.40 -16.66
C VAL A 87 -25.54 19.91 -16.44
N ALA A 88 -24.92 19.45 -15.38
CA ALA A 88 -24.89 18.02 -14.98
C ALA A 88 -25.03 17.88 -13.48
N ALA A 89 -25.84 16.92 -13.03
CA ALA A 89 -25.87 16.50 -11.65
C ALA A 89 -24.69 15.61 -11.33
N VAL A 90 -24.05 15.85 -10.21
CA VAL A 90 -22.82 15.17 -9.80
C VAL A 90 -22.84 14.73 -8.36
N LEU A 91 -22.17 13.62 -8.12
CA LEU A 91 -21.71 13.20 -6.79
C LEU A 91 -20.33 13.78 -6.53
N VAL A 92 -20.17 14.43 -5.40
CA VAL A 92 -18.88 14.98 -4.96
C VAL A 92 -18.41 14.20 -3.75
N THR A 93 -17.20 13.70 -3.79
CA THR A 93 -16.57 12.95 -2.70
C THR A 93 -15.26 13.60 -2.31
N GLY A 94 -14.95 13.56 -1.01
CA GLY A 94 -13.68 14.04 -0.48
C GLY A 94 -13.35 13.33 0.81
N ALA A 95 -12.07 13.26 1.15
CA ALA A 95 -11.61 12.69 2.41
C ALA A 95 -11.17 13.82 3.34
N LEU A 96 -11.89 14.01 4.45
CA LEU A 96 -11.53 14.96 5.49
C LEU A 96 -10.36 14.39 6.30
N PRO A 97 -9.16 14.99 6.21
CA PRO A 97 -8.01 14.49 6.94
C PRO A 97 -8.23 14.61 8.47
N PRO A 98 -7.58 13.76 9.26
CA PRO A 98 -7.58 13.92 10.70
C PRO A 98 -6.94 15.28 11.07
N PHE A 99 -7.46 15.91 12.12
CA PHE A 99 -6.99 17.21 12.62
C PHE A 99 -7.10 18.39 11.64
N ALA A 100 -7.86 18.23 10.58
CA ALA A 100 -8.13 19.32 9.65
C ALA A 100 -8.84 20.47 10.37
N ARG A 101 -8.37 21.70 10.13
CA ARG A 101 -8.90 22.91 10.77
C ARG A 101 -9.90 23.61 9.85
N THR A 102 -10.88 24.28 10.47
CA THR A 102 -11.79 25.18 9.77
C THR A 102 -11.02 26.19 8.92
N GLY A 103 -11.42 26.38 7.67
CA GLY A 103 -10.76 27.23 6.70
C GLY A 103 -9.64 26.53 5.91
N SER A 104 -9.25 25.31 6.27
CA SER A 104 -8.35 24.50 5.43
C SER A 104 -9.07 23.98 4.19
N SER A 105 -8.34 23.72 3.13
CA SER A 105 -8.87 23.15 1.89
C SER A 105 -8.56 21.67 1.74
N LEU A 106 -9.41 20.96 1.00
CA LEU A 106 -9.21 19.56 0.62
C LEU A 106 -9.55 19.36 -0.86
N ASP A 107 -8.96 18.34 -1.44
CA ASP A 107 -9.25 17.93 -2.80
C ASP A 107 -10.58 17.17 -2.85
N VAL A 108 -11.35 17.39 -3.91
CA VAL A 108 -12.60 16.68 -4.12
C VAL A 108 -12.64 16.02 -5.49
N THR A 109 -13.27 14.86 -5.54
CA THR A 109 -13.57 14.14 -6.77
C THR A 109 -15.03 14.37 -7.13
N VAL A 110 -15.29 14.68 -8.38
CA VAL A 110 -16.61 14.96 -8.92
C VAL A 110 -16.93 13.92 -9.99
N SER A 111 -18.08 13.25 -9.87
CA SER A 111 -18.51 12.22 -10.82
C SER A 111 -19.94 12.48 -11.27
N ALA A 112 -20.21 12.42 -12.57
CA ALA A 112 -21.56 12.58 -13.10
C ALA A 112 -22.46 11.43 -12.66
N ILE A 113 -23.71 11.77 -12.30
CA ILE A 113 -24.74 10.80 -11.92
C ILE A 113 -25.73 10.58 -13.06
N GLY A 114 -25.93 11.61 -13.88
CA GLY A 114 -26.83 11.60 -15.00
C GLY A 114 -26.20 11.01 -16.27
N ASP A 115 -26.67 11.46 -17.41
CA ASP A 115 -26.23 11.04 -18.74
C ASP A 115 -25.23 12.03 -19.39
N ALA A 116 -24.63 12.92 -18.62
CA ALA A 116 -23.59 13.83 -19.08
C ALA A 116 -22.41 13.05 -19.69
N SER A 117 -22.03 13.42 -20.90
CA SER A 117 -20.96 12.76 -21.64
C SER A 117 -19.55 13.25 -21.25
N SER A 118 -19.44 14.46 -20.69
CA SER A 118 -18.17 15.03 -20.20
C SER A 118 -18.42 16.15 -19.20
N LEU A 119 -17.57 16.21 -18.15
CA LEU A 119 -17.52 17.31 -17.16
C LEU A 119 -16.39 18.32 -17.47
N LEU A 120 -15.67 18.14 -18.57
CA LEU A 120 -14.52 18.97 -18.91
C LEU A 120 -14.91 20.44 -19.07
N GLY A 121 -14.17 21.34 -18.40
CA GLY A 121 -14.41 22.79 -18.44
C GLY A 121 -15.60 23.25 -17.60
N GLY A 122 -16.33 22.33 -16.97
CA GLY A 122 -17.44 22.65 -16.07
C GLY A 122 -16.97 23.22 -14.74
N THR A 123 -17.85 23.96 -14.10
CA THR A 123 -17.63 24.50 -12.75
C THR A 123 -18.67 23.93 -11.79
N LEU A 124 -18.19 23.32 -10.70
CA LEU A 124 -19.02 22.88 -9.59
C LEU A 124 -19.51 24.11 -8.83
N ILE A 125 -20.82 24.24 -8.68
CA ILE A 125 -21.39 25.26 -7.79
C ILE A 125 -21.31 24.80 -6.34
N MET A 126 -21.50 25.77 -5.43
CA MET A 126 -21.40 25.55 -3.99
C MET A 126 -22.19 24.30 -3.55
N THR A 127 -21.49 23.28 -3.10
CA THR A 127 -22.01 21.96 -2.74
C THR A 127 -21.61 21.59 -1.33
N PRO A 128 -22.56 21.42 -0.40
CA PRO A 128 -22.23 20.96 0.95
C PRO A 128 -21.83 19.48 0.95
N LEU A 129 -20.75 19.15 1.63
CA LEU A 129 -20.25 17.80 1.83
C LEU A 129 -20.58 17.32 3.24
N LYS A 130 -21.23 16.18 3.34
CA LYS A 130 -21.70 15.56 4.58
C LYS A 130 -20.88 14.32 4.90
N ALA A 131 -20.67 14.08 6.19
CA ALA A 131 -20.14 12.81 6.68
C ALA A 131 -21.29 11.81 6.96
N ALA A 132 -20.93 10.63 7.45
CA ALA A 132 -21.90 9.55 7.73
C ALA A 132 -22.93 9.90 8.82
N ASP A 133 -22.66 10.87 9.68
CA ASP A 133 -23.58 11.42 10.69
C ASP A 133 -24.65 12.34 10.10
N GLY A 134 -24.50 12.74 8.82
CA GLY A 134 -25.40 13.65 8.12
C GLY A 134 -25.07 15.14 8.28
N ASP A 135 -24.09 15.48 9.09
CA ASP A 135 -23.63 16.85 9.31
C ASP A 135 -22.72 17.33 8.17
N ILE A 136 -22.74 18.65 7.91
CA ILE A 136 -21.90 19.31 6.90
C ILE A 136 -20.55 19.63 7.52
N TYR A 137 -19.47 19.13 6.92
CA TYR A 137 -18.10 19.34 7.33
C TYR A 137 -17.30 20.22 6.38
N ALA A 138 -17.65 20.21 5.11
CA ALA A 138 -16.98 21.03 4.12
C ALA A 138 -17.95 21.52 3.05
N VAL A 139 -17.54 22.54 2.30
CA VAL A 139 -18.29 23.08 1.17
C VAL A 139 -17.38 23.09 -0.06
N ALA A 140 -17.80 22.38 -1.12
CA ALA A 140 -17.04 22.25 -2.35
C ALA A 140 -17.54 23.21 -3.43
N GLN A 141 -16.58 23.80 -4.17
CA GLN A 141 -16.84 24.60 -5.37
C GLN A 141 -15.56 24.73 -6.21
N GLY A 142 -15.70 24.98 -7.49
CA GLY A 142 -14.54 25.26 -8.34
C GLY A 142 -14.60 24.61 -9.71
N THR A 143 -13.60 24.90 -10.53
CA THR A 143 -13.47 24.36 -11.89
C THR A 143 -12.96 22.93 -11.87
N ILE A 144 -13.61 22.05 -12.64
CA ILE A 144 -13.28 20.64 -12.70
C ILE A 144 -12.13 20.40 -13.68
N ILE A 145 -11.12 19.68 -13.22
CA ILE A 145 -10.08 19.11 -14.05
C ILE A 145 -10.50 17.66 -14.34
N ALA A 146 -11.14 17.44 -15.49
CA ALA A 146 -11.54 16.11 -15.93
C ALA A 146 -10.41 15.44 -16.72
N GLY A 147 -10.21 14.14 -16.50
CA GLY A 147 -9.26 13.35 -17.25
C GLY A 147 -9.93 12.72 -18.47
N GLY A 148 -9.44 13.04 -19.68
CA GLY A 148 -9.90 12.42 -20.92
C GLY A 148 -10.41 13.41 -21.95
N ALA A 149 -10.63 12.92 -23.16
CA ALA A 149 -11.24 13.63 -24.27
C ALA A 149 -12.43 12.84 -24.80
N SER A 150 -13.53 13.54 -25.07
CA SER A 150 -14.69 12.99 -25.75
C SER A 150 -14.92 13.81 -27.02
N ALA A 151 -14.91 13.17 -28.18
CA ALA A 151 -15.28 13.77 -29.43
C ALA A 151 -16.37 12.91 -30.10
N ALA A 152 -17.53 13.47 -30.30
CA ALA A 152 -18.64 12.84 -31.03
C ALA A 152 -18.89 13.53 -32.35
N GLY A 153 -18.96 12.78 -33.44
CA GLY A 153 -19.40 13.23 -34.78
C GLY A 153 -20.52 12.32 -35.26
N ASP A 154 -21.21 12.73 -36.33
CA ASP A 154 -22.41 12.06 -36.88
C ASP A 154 -22.22 10.56 -37.22
N GLY A 155 -21.04 10.01 -37.16
CA GLY A 155 -20.76 8.59 -37.47
C GLY A 155 -19.79 7.84 -36.55
N ALA A 156 -19.14 8.52 -35.61
CA ALA A 156 -18.23 7.89 -34.67
C ALA A 156 -18.02 8.74 -33.40
N ALA A 157 -17.98 8.09 -32.24
CA ALA A 157 -17.57 8.71 -30.98
C ALA A 157 -16.22 8.08 -30.53
N VAL A 158 -15.25 8.93 -30.23
CA VAL A 158 -13.98 8.52 -29.65
C VAL A 158 -13.92 9.02 -28.22
N ILE A 159 -13.83 8.11 -27.27
CA ILE A 159 -13.66 8.43 -25.84
C ILE A 159 -12.28 7.93 -25.42
N GLN A 160 -11.46 8.85 -24.92
CA GLN A 160 -10.16 8.53 -24.34
C GLN A 160 -10.17 8.95 -22.85
N GLY A 161 -9.95 8.02 -21.93
CA GLY A 161 -10.03 8.26 -20.48
C GLY A 161 -11.47 8.24 -19.96
N VAL A 162 -11.70 8.88 -18.80
CA VAL A 162 -13.01 8.96 -18.14
C VAL A 162 -13.43 10.44 -18.04
N PRO A 163 -14.08 11.00 -19.08
CA PRO A 163 -14.44 12.40 -19.11
C PRO A 163 -15.60 12.76 -18.15
N THR A 164 -16.32 11.76 -17.64
CA THR A 164 -17.46 11.91 -16.70
C THR A 164 -17.06 12.01 -15.24
N ALA A 165 -15.75 11.92 -14.95
CA ALA A 165 -15.20 12.15 -13.63
C ALA A 165 -14.02 13.13 -13.69
N GLY A 166 -13.83 13.89 -12.61
CA GLY A 166 -12.73 14.84 -12.50
C GLY A 166 -12.39 15.17 -11.07
N VAL A 167 -11.33 15.94 -10.88
CA VAL A 167 -10.86 16.38 -9.58
C VAL A 167 -10.85 17.91 -9.54
N ILE A 168 -11.16 18.47 -8.39
CA ILE A 168 -10.97 19.89 -8.10
C ILE A 168 -9.92 19.97 -6.98
N PRO A 169 -8.66 20.29 -7.29
CA PRO A 169 -7.62 20.46 -6.29
C PRO A 169 -7.96 21.62 -5.35
N SER A 170 -7.84 21.41 -4.06
CA SER A 170 -8.27 22.37 -3.01
C SER A 170 -9.70 22.88 -3.22
N GLY A 171 -10.56 22.03 -3.79
CA GLY A 171 -11.90 22.40 -4.23
C GLY A 171 -12.95 22.48 -3.15
N ALA A 172 -12.65 22.05 -1.92
CA ALA A 172 -13.57 22.24 -0.81
C ALA A 172 -12.87 22.94 0.37
N THR A 173 -13.63 23.79 1.05
CA THR A 173 -13.23 24.45 2.30
C THR A 173 -13.89 23.75 3.47
N ILE A 174 -13.13 23.49 4.52
CA ILE A 174 -13.60 22.84 5.75
C ILE A 174 -14.33 23.89 6.59
N GLU A 175 -15.61 23.64 6.89
CA GLU A 175 -16.47 24.51 7.70
C GLU A 175 -16.58 24.05 9.16
N ARG A 176 -16.37 22.74 9.40
CA ARG A 176 -16.44 22.14 10.72
C ARG A 176 -15.32 21.16 10.93
N GLU A 177 -14.67 21.26 12.09
CA GLU A 177 -13.64 20.32 12.53
C GLU A 177 -14.28 19.06 13.13
N VAL A 178 -13.61 17.90 12.96
CA VAL A 178 -13.93 16.73 13.76
C VAL A 178 -13.29 16.92 15.13
N ALA A 179 -14.13 17.03 16.16
CA ALA A 179 -13.64 17.19 17.52
C ALA A 179 -12.86 15.94 17.96
N PHE A 180 -11.58 16.13 18.25
CA PHE A 180 -10.73 15.12 18.84
C PHE A 180 -10.02 15.71 20.06
N ASP A 181 -10.39 15.23 21.25
CA ASP A 181 -9.78 15.72 22.49
C ASP A 181 -8.49 14.99 22.79
N PHE A 182 -7.38 15.57 22.33
CA PHE A 182 -6.04 15.10 22.64
C PHE A 182 -5.68 15.26 24.12
N SER A 183 -6.23 16.27 24.79
CA SER A 183 -5.83 16.62 26.15
C SER A 183 -6.33 15.61 27.17
N GLY A 184 -7.46 14.97 26.89
CA GLY A 184 -8.08 13.95 27.74
C GLY A 184 -7.57 12.53 27.54
N LEU A 185 -6.66 12.30 26.59
CA LEU A 185 -6.15 10.95 26.34
C LEU A 185 -5.22 10.47 27.46
N SER A 186 -5.63 9.41 28.15
CA SER A 186 -4.78 8.67 29.08
C SER A 186 -3.95 7.59 28.41
N THR A 187 -4.55 6.91 27.44
CA THR A 187 -3.91 5.85 26.64
C THR A 187 -4.18 6.06 25.16
N VAL A 188 -3.27 5.62 24.32
CA VAL A 188 -3.41 5.60 22.86
C VAL A 188 -3.03 4.22 22.34
N ARG A 189 -3.84 3.67 21.46
CA ARG A 189 -3.55 2.40 20.80
C ARG A 189 -2.90 2.64 19.45
N LEU A 190 -1.82 1.91 19.24
CA LEU A 190 -1.11 1.84 17.97
C LEU A 190 -1.57 0.56 17.27
N ALA A 191 -2.35 0.70 16.21
CA ALA A 191 -2.82 -0.42 15.39
C ALA A 191 -1.81 -0.71 14.28
N LEU A 192 -1.23 -1.91 14.27
CA LEU A 192 -0.29 -2.32 13.23
C LEU A 192 -1.04 -2.53 11.91
N ARG A 193 -0.54 -1.94 10.83
CA ARG A 193 -1.09 -2.14 9.48
C ARG A 193 -1.03 -3.59 9.03
N THR A 194 0.00 -4.30 9.46
CA THR A 194 0.16 -5.74 9.24
C THR A 194 0.34 -6.40 10.60
N PRO A 195 -0.68 -7.08 11.15
CA PRO A 195 -0.59 -7.74 12.44
C PRO A 195 0.48 -8.82 12.46
N ASP A 196 1.43 -8.73 13.42
CA ASP A 196 2.48 -9.68 13.64
C ASP A 196 3.02 -9.56 15.08
N PHE A 197 3.09 -10.68 15.82
CA PHE A 197 3.51 -10.70 17.20
C PHE A 197 4.94 -10.22 17.41
N THR A 198 5.86 -10.64 16.55
CA THR A 198 7.28 -10.26 16.64
C THR A 198 7.48 -8.77 16.42
N THR A 199 6.78 -8.21 15.41
CA THR A 199 6.81 -6.77 15.12
C THR A 199 6.19 -5.97 16.26
N ALA A 200 5.05 -6.40 16.82
CA ALA A 200 4.38 -5.74 17.94
C ALA A 200 5.27 -5.73 19.20
N GLU A 201 5.92 -6.85 19.51
CA GLU A 201 6.88 -6.96 20.62
C GLU A 201 8.11 -6.06 20.41
N ARG A 202 8.65 -6.01 19.18
CA ARG A 202 9.77 -5.11 18.84
C ARG A 202 9.38 -3.65 19.00
N ILE A 203 8.15 -3.27 18.61
CA ILE A 203 7.61 -1.91 18.79
C ILE A 203 7.50 -1.58 20.28
N GLU A 204 6.90 -2.46 21.09
CA GLU A 204 6.81 -2.29 22.54
C GLU A 204 8.18 -2.07 23.15
N ARG A 205 9.14 -2.95 22.87
CA ARG A 205 10.51 -2.84 23.40
C ARG A 205 11.21 -1.55 22.98
N ALA A 206 11.07 -1.15 21.72
CA ALA A 206 11.68 0.06 21.19
C ALA A 206 11.10 1.32 21.84
N ILE A 207 9.79 1.39 22.04
CA ILE A 207 9.13 2.49 22.76
C ILE A 207 9.62 2.55 24.20
N ASN A 208 9.56 1.43 24.91
CA ASN A 208 9.97 1.34 26.32
C ASN A 208 11.45 1.73 26.50
N ALA A 209 12.33 1.31 25.59
CA ALA A 209 13.73 1.71 25.57
C ALA A 209 13.92 3.22 25.32
N ALA A 210 13.18 3.80 24.36
CA ALA A 210 13.26 5.23 24.03
C ALA A 210 12.82 6.13 25.20
N PHE A 211 11.85 5.68 26.00
CA PHE A 211 11.41 6.42 27.18
C PHE A 211 12.14 5.98 28.47
N SER A 212 12.95 4.93 28.42
CA SER A 212 13.60 4.31 29.60
C SER A 212 12.60 3.92 30.71
N ARG A 213 11.39 3.54 30.33
CA ARG A 213 10.26 3.22 31.19
C ARG A 213 9.31 2.26 30.49
N HIS A 214 8.50 1.53 31.26
CA HIS A 214 7.39 0.74 30.75
C HIS A 214 6.19 1.66 30.47
N VAL A 215 6.13 2.23 29.28
CA VAL A 215 5.05 3.12 28.83
C VAL A 215 4.19 2.49 27.73
N ALA A 216 4.68 1.42 27.11
CA ALA A 216 3.97 0.68 26.06
C ALA A 216 3.81 -0.78 26.47
N VAL A 217 2.67 -1.37 26.11
CA VAL A 217 2.32 -2.78 26.33
C VAL A 217 1.68 -3.35 25.08
N MET A 218 2.15 -4.48 24.58
CA MET A 218 1.53 -5.21 23.50
C MET A 218 0.26 -5.90 24.02
N LEU A 219 -0.90 -5.59 23.43
CA LEU A 219 -2.16 -6.24 23.76
C LEU A 219 -2.39 -7.50 22.93
N ASP A 220 -2.06 -7.44 21.65
CA ASP A 220 -2.18 -8.53 20.69
C ASP A 220 -1.22 -8.31 19.50
N ALA A 221 -1.30 -9.18 18.47
CA ALA A 221 -0.44 -9.10 17.28
C ALA A 221 -0.60 -7.83 16.48
N GLY A 222 -1.71 -7.13 16.63
CA GLY A 222 -2.03 -5.92 15.86
C GLY A 222 -2.08 -4.65 16.69
N THR A 223 -1.95 -4.74 18.03
CA THR A 223 -2.22 -3.60 18.91
C THR A 223 -1.17 -3.45 20.00
N VAL A 224 -0.57 -2.27 20.06
CA VAL A 224 0.30 -1.84 21.15
C VAL A 224 -0.34 -0.64 21.83
N GLU A 225 -0.58 -0.71 23.13
CA GLU A 225 -1.14 0.37 23.92
C GLU A 225 -0.03 1.22 24.53
N LEU A 226 -0.15 2.53 24.44
CA LEU A 226 0.77 3.52 24.98
C LEU A 226 0.09 4.28 26.11
N ASP A 227 0.63 4.22 27.32
CA ASP A 227 0.23 5.05 28.46
C ASP A 227 0.86 6.45 28.34
N ILE A 228 0.05 7.43 28.03
CA ILE A 228 0.50 8.82 27.83
C ILE A 228 1.01 9.43 29.14
N HIS A 229 0.35 9.14 30.27
CA HIS A 229 0.76 9.69 31.56
C HIS A 229 2.13 9.15 32.00
N ALA A 230 2.37 7.87 31.77
CA ALA A 230 3.65 7.24 32.08
C ALA A 230 4.81 7.82 31.26
N THR A 231 4.56 8.41 30.07
CA THR A 231 5.61 9.04 29.26
C THR A 231 6.20 10.30 29.89
N GLN A 232 5.49 10.95 30.80
CA GLN A 232 5.85 12.23 31.43
C GLN A 232 6.17 13.34 30.42
N MET A 233 5.59 13.27 29.23
CA MET A 233 5.73 14.30 28.21
C MET A 233 4.76 15.45 28.46
N ARG A 234 5.06 16.63 27.91
CA ARG A 234 4.27 17.86 28.14
C ARG A 234 2.83 17.75 27.61
N SER A 235 2.61 16.94 26.59
CA SER A 235 1.30 16.68 26.02
C SER A 235 1.28 15.37 25.28
N PRO A 236 0.12 14.74 25.04
CA PRO A 236 -0.02 13.55 24.22
C PRO A 236 0.60 13.72 22.82
N ALA A 237 0.45 14.87 22.19
CA ALA A 237 1.03 15.14 20.87
C ALA A 237 2.56 15.06 20.87
N HIS A 238 3.23 15.52 21.93
CA HIS A 238 4.68 15.38 22.05
C HIS A 238 5.10 13.92 22.26
N ALA A 239 4.31 13.16 23.02
CA ALA A 239 4.58 11.73 23.23
C ALA A 239 4.47 10.96 21.90
N LEU A 240 3.39 11.17 21.15
CA LEU A 240 3.17 10.55 19.85
C LEU A 240 4.24 10.96 18.83
N GLY A 241 4.57 12.24 18.74
CA GLY A 241 5.63 12.72 17.83
C GLY A 241 7.01 12.13 18.14
N ARG A 242 7.28 11.77 19.41
CA ARG A 242 8.48 11.01 19.76
C ARG A 242 8.39 9.56 19.33
N VAL A 243 7.24 8.91 19.58
CA VAL A 243 7.00 7.50 19.20
C VAL A 243 7.08 7.31 17.68
N GLU A 244 6.48 8.20 16.89
CA GLU A 244 6.48 8.13 15.43
C GLU A 244 7.87 7.98 14.81
N ASN A 245 8.88 8.61 15.41
CA ASN A 245 10.24 8.66 14.87
C ASN A 245 11.16 7.55 15.40
N ILE A 246 10.65 6.67 16.27
CA ILE A 246 11.43 5.52 16.74
C ILE A 246 11.58 4.53 15.59
N MET A 247 12.79 4.02 15.43
CA MET A 247 13.13 3.04 14.40
C MET A 247 12.94 1.64 14.93
N VAL A 248 12.26 0.79 14.16
CA VAL A 248 12.00 -0.62 14.47
C VAL A 248 12.24 -1.46 13.23
N GLU A 249 12.73 -2.66 13.42
CA GLU A 249 12.89 -3.67 12.38
C GLU A 249 11.64 -4.56 12.36
N PRO A 250 10.71 -4.39 11.39
CA PRO A 250 9.53 -5.22 11.29
C PRO A 250 9.87 -6.63 10.79
N GLU A 251 9.16 -7.63 11.28
CA GLU A 251 9.18 -8.96 10.70
C GLU A 251 8.46 -8.93 9.35
N ARG A 252 9.11 -9.47 8.34
CA ARG A 252 8.54 -9.55 6.98
C ARG A 252 8.21 -10.99 6.67
N ARG A 253 6.96 -11.25 6.31
CA ARG A 253 6.60 -12.56 5.77
C ARG A 253 7.24 -12.73 4.40
N ALA A 254 7.90 -13.86 4.21
CA ALA A 254 8.39 -14.23 2.89
C ALA A 254 7.22 -14.24 1.89
N ARG A 255 7.33 -13.47 0.79
CA ARG A 255 6.27 -13.32 -0.20
C ARG A 255 6.82 -13.35 -1.61
N VAL A 256 6.07 -14.02 -2.48
CA VAL A 256 6.30 -14.04 -3.93
C VAL A 256 5.07 -13.51 -4.63
N VAL A 257 5.21 -12.46 -5.40
CA VAL A 257 4.14 -11.88 -6.22
C VAL A 257 4.47 -12.11 -7.68
N VAL A 258 3.50 -12.65 -8.40
CA VAL A 258 3.65 -13.03 -9.81
C VAL A 258 2.53 -12.36 -10.61
N ASP A 259 2.92 -11.60 -11.62
CA ASP A 259 1.99 -11.09 -12.65
C ASP A 259 2.06 -11.98 -13.89
N GLN A 260 0.99 -12.74 -14.13
CA GLN A 260 0.93 -13.67 -15.27
C GLN A 260 0.85 -12.96 -16.62
N ARG A 261 0.32 -11.75 -16.65
CA ARG A 261 0.15 -10.99 -17.89
C ARG A 261 1.47 -10.43 -18.38
N SER A 262 2.25 -9.85 -17.47
CA SER A 262 3.57 -9.27 -17.79
C SER A 262 4.72 -10.26 -17.67
N GLY A 263 4.52 -11.41 -17.02
CA GLY A 263 5.59 -12.37 -16.70
C GLY A 263 6.54 -11.88 -15.59
N THR A 264 6.13 -10.87 -14.82
CA THR A 264 6.97 -10.29 -13.77
C THR A 264 6.87 -11.12 -12.50
N ILE A 265 8.02 -11.46 -11.90
CA ILE A 265 8.13 -12.15 -10.62
C ILE A 265 8.86 -11.23 -9.65
N VAL A 266 8.21 -10.91 -8.52
CA VAL A 266 8.78 -10.13 -7.43
C VAL A 266 8.86 -10.99 -6.19
N MET A 267 10.04 -11.09 -5.56
CA MET A 267 10.26 -11.93 -4.38
C MET A 267 11.07 -11.19 -3.33
N GLY A 268 10.84 -11.53 -2.05
CA GLY A 268 11.66 -11.06 -0.94
C GLY A 268 12.94 -11.91 -0.78
N GLU A 269 13.91 -11.37 -0.03
CA GLU A 269 15.19 -12.05 0.25
C GLU A 269 15.02 -13.32 1.09
N ASP A 270 13.99 -13.37 1.94
CA ASP A 270 13.75 -14.44 2.90
C ASP A 270 12.97 -15.63 2.32
N VAL A 271 12.69 -15.64 1.01
CA VAL A 271 11.96 -16.73 0.37
C VAL A 271 12.86 -17.94 0.20
N ARG A 272 12.54 -19.02 0.92
CA ARG A 272 13.29 -20.28 0.90
C ARG A 272 12.47 -21.42 0.31
N ILE A 273 13.16 -22.37 -0.30
CA ILE A 273 12.58 -23.57 -0.89
C ILE A 273 13.17 -24.79 -0.19
N SER A 274 12.28 -25.71 0.26
CA SER A 274 12.67 -27.02 0.73
C SER A 274 12.97 -27.96 -0.44
N ARG A 275 13.57 -29.10 -0.13
CA ARG A 275 13.87 -30.15 -1.11
C ARG A 275 12.61 -30.53 -1.91
N VAL A 276 12.68 -30.37 -3.21
CA VAL A 276 11.59 -30.71 -4.13
C VAL A 276 12.16 -31.08 -5.51
N ALA A 277 11.50 -31.99 -6.20
CA ALA A 277 11.76 -32.28 -7.60
C ALA A 277 10.53 -31.90 -8.42
N VAL A 278 10.73 -31.10 -9.44
CA VAL A 278 9.66 -30.65 -10.35
C VAL A 278 10.09 -30.98 -11.79
N SER A 279 9.18 -31.57 -12.53
CA SER A 279 9.35 -31.84 -13.96
C SER A 279 8.26 -31.13 -14.74
N GLN A 280 8.65 -30.36 -15.74
CA GLN A 280 7.72 -29.66 -16.63
C GLN A 280 8.24 -29.74 -18.08
N GLY A 281 7.47 -30.40 -18.93
CA GLY A 281 7.89 -30.64 -20.31
C GLY A 281 9.16 -31.49 -20.39
N ASN A 282 10.21 -30.92 -20.92
CA ASN A 282 11.54 -31.53 -21.00
C ASN A 282 12.51 -31.08 -19.90
N LEU A 283 12.03 -30.25 -18.93
CA LEU A 283 12.82 -29.74 -17.82
C LEU A 283 12.43 -30.44 -16.52
N THR A 284 13.40 -31.01 -15.81
CA THR A 284 13.19 -31.54 -14.45
C THR A 284 14.11 -30.83 -13.49
N LEU A 285 13.51 -30.21 -12.44
CA LEU A 285 14.19 -29.53 -11.36
C LEU A 285 14.17 -30.39 -10.10
N ARG A 286 15.31 -30.67 -9.48
CA ARG A 286 15.44 -31.40 -8.23
C ARG A 286 16.27 -30.62 -7.23
N ILE A 287 15.71 -30.39 -6.03
CA ILE A 287 16.36 -29.65 -4.94
C ILE A 287 16.71 -30.63 -3.83
N GLN A 288 17.99 -30.69 -3.43
CA GLN A 288 18.47 -31.59 -2.40
C GLN A 288 19.34 -30.85 -1.36
N GLU A 289 19.15 -31.12 -0.08
CA GLU A 289 20.02 -30.60 0.98
C GLU A 289 21.22 -31.53 1.18
N ALA A 290 22.44 -31.00 1.08
CA ALA A 290 23.65 -31.72 1.41
C ALA A 290 24.50 -30.93 2.40
N PRO A 291 24.40 -31.20 3.71
CA PRO A 291 25.30 -30.58 4.68
C PRO A 291 26.71 -31.18 4.54
N LEU A 292 27.72 -30.32 4.30
CA LEU A 292 29.11 -30.68 4.37
C LEU A 292 29.62 -30.56 5.78
N VAL A 293 29.98 -31.67 6.39
CA VAL A 293 30.61 -31.71 7.70
C VAL A 293 32.14 -31.68 7.49
N SER A 294 32.77 -30.57 7.86
CA SER A 294 34.22 -30.47 7.94
C SER A 294 34.69 -31.00 9.28
N GLN A 295 35.31 -32.17 9.31
CA GLN A 295 35.93 -32.69 10.52
C GLN A 295 37.43 -32.32 10.52
N PRO A 296 37.95 -31.89 11.72
CA PRO A 296 39.38 -31.72 11.88
C PRO A 296 40.12 -33.05 11.69
N ASN A 297 41.35 -32.98 11.21
CA ASN A 297 42.20 -34.16 11.14
C ASN A 297 42.39 -34.81 12.55
N PRO A 298 42.50 -36.16 12.63
CA PRO A 298 42.79 -36.81 13.91
C PRO A 298 44.02 -36.19 14.56
N PHE A 299 43.88 -35.74 15.83
CA PHE A 299 44.91 -35.04 16.63
C PHE A 299 45.03 -33.49 16.42
N ALA A 300 44.10 -32.82 15.74
CA ALA A 300 44.02 -31.36 15.75
C ALA A 300 42.97 -30.89 16.75
N GLU A 301 43.32 -29.89 17.58
CA GLU A 301 42.37 -29.18 18.42
C GLU A 301 41.53 -28.23 17.55
N GLY A 302 40.29 -28.62 17.22
CA GLY A 302 39.34 -27.81 16.44
C GLY A 302 37.92 -28.34 16.61
N GLU A 303 36.94 -27.44 16.68
CA GLU A 303 35.53 -27.80 16.73
C GLU A 303 35.01 -28.15 15.29
N THR A 304 34.10 -29.13 15.26
CA THR A 304 33.40 -29.49 14.02
C THR A 304 32.47 -28.38 13.61
N VAL A 305 32.77 -27.74 12.49
CA VAL A 305 31.91 -26.67 11.91
C VAL A 305 31.13 -27.24 10.73
N VAL A 306 29.82 -27.16 10.82
CA VAL A 306 28.91 -27.48 9.71
C VAL A 306 28.77 -26.23 8.85
N VAL A 307 29.38 -26.25 7.68
CA VAL A 307 29.26 -25.14 6.71
C VAL A 307 28.24 -25.56 5.65
N PRO A 308 27.12 -24.85 5.51
CA PRO A 308 26.20 -25.08 4.41
C PRO A 308 26.90 -24.66 3.10
N ARG A 309 27.10 -25.59 2.18
CA ARG A 309 27.62 -25.33 0.85
C ARG A 309 26.57 -25.68 -0.16
N THR A 310 26.28 -24.74 -1.07
CA THR A 310 25.36 -24.90 -2.17
C THR A 310 26.17 -25.18 -3.43
N ASP A 311 26.10 -26.39 -3.96
CA ASP A 311 26.55 -26.72 -5.30
C ASP A 311 25.31 -26.89 -6.18
N VAL A 312 25.26 -26.16 -7.30
CA VAL A 312 24.22 -26.27 -8.32
C VAL A 312 24.82 -26.99 -9.52
N ASP A 313 24.50 -28.26 -9.69
CA ASP A 313 24.81 -28.98 -10.91
C ASP A 313 23.58 -29.02 -11.82
N ILE A 314 23.73 -28.44 -13.00
CA ILE A 314 22.73 -28.46 -14.07
C ILE A 314 23.26 -29.40 -15.17
N ILE A 315 22.60 -30.51 -15.36
CA ILE A 315 22.90 -31.44 -16.42
C ILE A 315 21.85 -31.35 -17.51
N GLU A 316 22.24 -30.86 -18.68
CA GLU A 316 21.41 -30.83 -19.89
C GLU A 316 21.72 -32.09 -20.71
N GLU A 317 20.83 -33.08 -20.68
CA GLU A 317 20.83 -34.14 -21.72
C GLU A 317 19.66 -33.93 -22.67
N PRO A 318 19.83 -34.08 -23.98
CA PRO A 318 18.74 -33.93 -24.94
C PRO A 318 17.72 -35.05 -24.74
N GLY A 319 16.66 -34.75 -23.99
CA GLY A 319 15.52 -35.62 -23.78
C GLY A 319 14.99 -35.80 -22.36
N ILE A 320 15.80 -35.65 -21.30
CA ILE A 320 15.37 -35.75 -19.90
C ILE A 320 16.32 -34.90 -19.04
N GLY A 321 16.04 -33.63 -18.87
CA GLY A 321 16.79 -32.73 -18.00
C GLY A 321 16.28 -32.75 -16.56
N LEU A 322 17.05 -33.29 -15.63
CA LEU A 322 16.84 -33.18 -14.18
C LEU A 322 17.81 -32.12 -13.68
N ALA A 323 17.26 -30.93 -13.29
CA ALA A 323 18.03 -29.96 -12.54
C ALA A 323 17.82 -30.19 -11.06
N GLU A 324 18.87 -30.54 -10.32
CA GLU A 324 18.83 -30.73 -8.86
C GLU A 324 19.37 -29.46 -8.19
N VAL A 325 18.54 -28.81 -7.38
CA VAL A 325 18.93 -27.64 -6.58
C VAL A 325 19.01 -28.06 -5.12
N ASN A 326 20.15 -27.80 -4.46
CA ASN A 326 20.37 -28.18 -3.08
C ASN A 326 19.46 -27.39 -2.11
N GLY A 327 18.92 -28.04 -1.10
CA GLY A 327 17.96 -27.47 -0.15
C GLY A 327 18.57 -26.38 0.73
N GLY A 328 17.71 -25.43 1.12
CA GLY A 328 18.11 -24.18 1.79
C GLY A 328 18.42 -23.05 0.80
N THR A 329 18.29 -23.31 -0.49
CA THR A 329 18.52 -22.35 -1.57
C THR A 329 17.49 -21.23 -1.53
N SER A 330 17.93 -20.02 -1.74
CA SER A 330 17.01 -18.88 -1.91
C SER A 330 16.24 -19.03 -3.23
N LEU A 331 14.99 -18.61 -3.25
CA LEU A 331 14.22 -18.63 -4.50
C LEU A 331 14.90 -17.81 -5.61
N SER A 332 15.64 -16.76 -5.25
CA SER A 332 16.38 -15.93 -6.19
C SER A 332 17.44 -16.71 -6.96
N GLU A 333 18.13 -17.64 -6.32
CA GLU A 333 19.13 -18.52 -6.98
C GLU A 333 18.44 -19.48 -7.95
N VAL A 334 17.29 -20.04 -7.56
CA VAL A 334 16.50 -20.92 -8.44
C VAL A 334 16.00 -20.18 -9.68
N VAL A 335 15.46 -18.96 -9.49
CA VAL A 335 14.98 -18.13 -10.61
C VAL A 335 16.16 -17.70 -11.51
N ALA A 336 17.31 -17.36 -10.93
CA ALA A 336 18.51 -17.05 -11.71
C ALA A 336 18.98 -18.25 -12.54
N GLY A 337 18.97 -19.45 -11.97
CA GLY A 337 19.30 -20.70 -12.68
C GLY A 337 18.33 -20.99 -13.81
N LEU A 338 17.02 -20.86 -13.58
CA LEU A 338 15.99 -21.06 -14.62
C LEU A 338 16.10 -20.02 -15.73
N ASN A 339 16.42 -18.76 -15.40
CA ASN A 339 16.68 -17.72 -16.40
C ASN A 339 17.92 -18.02 -17.23
N ALA A 340 19.00 -18.52 -16.62
CA ALA A 340 20.23 -18.91 -17.33
C ALA A 340 20.00 -20.07 -18.32
N LEU A 341 19.01 -20.93 -18.03
CA LEU A 341 18.55 -22.00 -18.90
C LEU A 341 17.60 -21.53 -20.02
N GLY A 342 17.24 -20.25 -20.04
CA GLY A 342 16.33 -19.69 -21.04
C GLY A 342 14.87 -20.10 -20.88
N VAL A 343 14.46 -20.50 -19.68
CA VAL A 343 13.05 -20.85 -19.38
C VAL A 343 12.18 -19.61 -19.54
N ALA A 344 11.07 -19.75 -20.28
CA ALA A 344 10.16 -18.62 -20.48
C ALA A 344 9.50 -18.18 -19.16
N PRO A 345 9.23 -16.87 -18.96
CA PRO A 345 8.63 -16.37 -17.70
C PRO A 345 7.33 -17.08 -17.30
N ARG A 346 6.50 -17.49 -18.26
CA ARG A 346 5.26 -18.23 -18.01
C ARG A 346 5.52 -19.62 -17.44
N ASP A 347 6.47 -20.34 -18.02
CA ASP A 347 6.84 -21.68 -17.56
C ASP A 347 7.44 -21.62 -16.15
N MET A 348 8.25 -20.59 -15.88
CA MET A 348 8.81 -20.31 -14.56
C MET A 348 7.73 -20.09 -13.51
N ILE A 349 6.66 -19.35 -13.86
CA ILE A 349 5.51 -19.13 -12.99
C ILE A 349 4.80 -20.46 -12.68
N ASP A 350 4.63 -21.33 -13.66
CA ASP A 350 3.97 -22.62 -13.48
C ASP A 350 4.82 -23.60 -12.66
N ILE A 351 6.16 -23.56 -12.82
CA ILE A 351 7.11 -24.26 -11.94
C ILE A 351 6.96 -23.78 -10.49
N LEU A 352 6.94 -22.46 -10.25
CA LEU A 352 6.78 -21.89 -8.91
C LEU A 352 5.44 -22.27 -8.28
N LYS A 353 4.34 -22.29 -9.05
CA LYS A 353 3.04 -22.78 -8.58
C LYS A 353 3.09 -24.24 -8.16
N SER A 354 3.79 -25.08 -8.94
CA SER A 354 3.95 -26.49 -8.63
C SER A 354 4.77 -26.72 -7.37
N ILE A 355 5.86 -25.94 -7.16
CA ILE A 355 6.66 -25.93 -5.95
C ILE A 355 5.81 -25.47 -4.74
N LYS A 356 4.95 -24.46 -4.94
CA LYS A 356 4.02 -24.03 -3.87
C LYS A 356 2.99 -25.10 -3.55
N ALA A 357 2.41 -25.72 -4.56
CA ALA A 357 1.41 -26.79 -4.40
C ALA A 357 1.99 -28.04 -3.70
N SER A 358 3.27 -28.34 -3.89
CA SER A 358 3.97 -29.42 -3.17
C SER A 358 4.29 -29.08 -1.71
N GLY A 359 4.06 -27.84 -1.26
CA GLY A 359 4.40 -27.37 0.07
C GLY A 359 5.87 -27.01 0.29
N ALA A 360 6.71 -27.12 -0.74
CA ALA A 360 8.12 -26.85 -0.64
C ALA A 360 8.50 -25.36 -0.64
N LEU A 361 7.61 -24.45 -1.06
CA LEU A 361 7.82 -23.01 -1.03
C LEU A 361 7.31 -22.43 0.28
N HIS A 362 8.21 -21.97 1.16
CA HIS A 362 7.91 -21.34 2.44
C HIS A 362 7.67 -19.84 2.29
N ALA A 363 6.69 -19.47 1.49
CA ALA A 363 6.31 -18.09 1.26
C ALA A 363 4.82 -17.99 0.92
N GLU A 364 4.24 -16.82 1.15
CA GLU A 364 2.95 -16.46 0.60
C GLU A 364 3.09 -16.25 -0.92
N PHE A 365 2.24 -16.91 -1.71
CA PHE A 365 2.29 -16.85 -3.16
C PHE A 365 1.05 -16.13 -3.70
N ILE A 366 1.25 -14.96 -4.31
CA ILE A 366 0.18 -14.10 -4.81
C ILE A 366 0.28 -14.02 -6.32
N VAL A 367 -0.82 -14.34 -7.01
CA VAL A 367 -0.95 -14.22 -8.47
C VAL A 367 -1.84 -13.01 -8.76
N ARG A 368 -1.37 -12.15 -9.68
CA ARG A 368 -2.11 -10.99 -10.19
C ARG A 368 -2.35 -11.10 -11.69
#